data_d96f194c77ce875ce20beef25aa3979a
#
_entry.id   d96f194c77ce875ce20beef25aa3979a
#
_cell.length_a   1.000
_cell.length_b   1.000
_cell.length_c   1.000
_cell.angle_alpha   90.00
_cell.angle_beta   90.00
_cell.angle_gamma   90.00
#
_symmetry.space_group_name_H-M   'P 1'
#
loop_
_entity.id
_entity.type
_entity.pdbx_description
1 polymer ?
#
loop_
_entity_poly.entity_id
_entity_poly.type
_entity_poly.pdbx_seq_one_letter_code
_entity_poly.pdbx_strand_id
1 'polypeptide(L)'
;MKKGKAKYIAKKMLGIFIIAFFSIIVYQLFMDLRKNTDIDETYGTKLSAEEDEVTTDDISATIEKISDYVVGISKIKNTGSSVFLSSSSQSLGLGTGIIISKKGYILTNQHVSGNQGEYCYITDKSGQTYSGNIVFSNSDIDIAIIKVNKTFKDCAQILNTNIAKVGEEVYAIGNPIGYEFQRTVTGGIISAVNRTVKIKNEDETYSYMSNLIQTDATINPGNSGGPLIDKNGNIIGINTIKITSAEGIGFAIPIDIVKPIVDKYELNGEFKEAYLGIFAYDGSVMSYINQNINYSKGVYIESIAKNGPADNSELKQGDIIIKIDNTSINKMSELQKYIFTKEPEDEVNLFIIRENEEKIIKIKLGQRKNNN
;
A
#
# COMPACT_ATOMS: atom_id res chain seq x y z
N MET A 1 -20.15 82.99 11.23
CA MET A 1 -20.01 81.65 10.62
C MET A 1 -18.77 81.36 9.78
N LYS A 2 -17.97 82.32 9.30
CA LYS A 2 -16.79 82.09 8.43
C LYS A 2 -15.52 81.61 9.18
N LYS A 3 -15.29 81.96 10.46
CA LYS A 3 -14.07 81.58 11.23
C LYS A 3 -14.01 80.08 11.62
N GLY A 4 -15.14 79.37 11.77
CA GLY A 4 -15.19 77.95 12.15
C GLY A 4 -14.81 77.02 10.99
N LYS A 5 -15.25 77.32 9.74
CA LYS A 5 -14.91 76.55 8.57
C LYS A 5 -13.42 76.62 8.22
N ALA A 6 -12.78 77.75 8.38
CA ALA A 6 -11.35 77.91 8.13
C ALA A 6 -10.49 77.06 9.11
N LYS A 7 -10.85 77.03 10.44
CA LYS A 7 -10.19 76.17 11.43
C LYS A 7 -10.34 74.68 11.14
N TYR A 8 -11.51 74.28 10.66
CA TYR A 8 -11.80 72.85 10.30
C TYR A 8 -10.98 72.40 9.05
N ILE A 9 -10.90 73.24 8.04
CA ILE A 9 -10.11 72.97 6.82
C ILE A 9 -8.60 72.93 7.19
N ALA A 10 -8.12 73.85 8.03
CA ALA A 10 -6.73 73.87 8.45
C ALA A 10 -6.37 72.59 9.27
N LYS A 11 -7.26 72.07 10.15
CA LYS A 11 -7.06 70.80 10.85
C LYS A 11 -7.01 69.62 9.88
N LYS A 12 -7.89 69.60 8.87
CA LYS A 12 -7.89 68.52 7.87
C LYS A 12 -6.61 68.54 6.98
N MET A 13 -6.17 69.74 6.58
CA MET A 13 -4.93 69.91 5.83
C MET A 13 -3.72 69.48 6.67
N LEU A 14 -3.67 69.86 7.96
CA LEU A 14 -2.62 69.42 8.88
C LEU A 14 -2.59 67.86 9.05
N GLY A 15 -3.76 67.23 9.14
CA GLY A 15 -3.86 65.78 9.17
C GLY A 15 -3.30 65.08 7.93
N ILE A 16 -3.61 65.66 6.74
CA ILE A 16 -3.08 65.14 5.45
C ILE A 16 -1.55 65.30 5.38
N PHE A 17 -1.06 66.45 5.84
CA PHE A 17 0.39 66.72 5.89
C PHE A 17 1.13 65.75 6.80
N ILE A 18 0.56 65.43 7.98
CA ILE A 18 1.13 64.48 8.95
C ILE A 18 1.18 63.06 8.32
N ILE A 19 0.11 62.62 7.65
CA ILE A 19 0.06 61.30 7.01
C ILE A 19 1.10 61.24 5.88
N ALA A 20 1.19 62.27 5.02
CA ALA A 20 2.17 62.34 3.95
C ALA A 20 3.62 62.31 4.48
N PHE A 21 3.89 63.05 5.54
CA PHE A 21 5.20 63.09 6.20
C PHE A 21 5.58 61.70 6.77
N PHE A 22 4.64 61.03 7.45
CA PHE A 22 4.87 59.67 7.96
C PHE A 22 5.09 58.66 6.82
N SER A 23 4.35 58.75 5.72
CA SER A 23 4.55 57.91 4.55
C SER A 23 5.95 58.07 3.94
N ILE A 24 6.48 59.31 3.91
CA ILE A 24 7.85 59.59 3.42
C ILE A 24 8.89 58.95 4.37
N ILE A 25 8.70 59.04 5.69
CA ILE A 25 9.61 58.44 6.68
C ILE A 25 9.60 56.93 6.54
N VAL A 26 8.42 56.31 6.43
CA VAL A 26 8.30 54.84 6.28
C VAL A 26 8.95 54.41 4.94
N TYR A 27 8.76 55.16 3.90
CA TYR A 27 9.41 54.88 2.57
C TYR A 27 10.95 54.99 2.69
N GLN A 28 11.48 56.02 3.36
CA GLN A 28 12.92 56.13 3.58
C GLN A 28 13.49 55.01 4.46
N LEU A 29 12.82 54.64 5.55
CA LEU A 29 13.19 53.51 6.37
C LEU A 29 13.18 52.19 5.56
N PHE A 30 12.19 52.00 4.72
CA PHE A 30 12.12 50.83 3.84
C PHE A 30 13.28 50.83 2.81
N MET A 31 13.63 51.98 2.25
CA MET A 31 14.75 52.11 1.31
C MET A 31 16.11 51.91 1.98
N ASP A 32 16.26 52.37 3.23
CA ASP A 32 17.48 52.17 4.02
C ASP A 32 17.61 50.72 4.48
N LEU A 33 16.52 50.04 4.89
CA LEU A 33 16.49 48.59 5.13
C LEU A 33 16.89 47.82 3.87
N ARG A 34 16.40 48.24 2.71
CA ARG A 34 16.72 47.59 1.40
C ARG A 34 18.18 47.81 0.97
N LYS A 35 18.79 48.98 1.32
CA LYS A 35 20.21 49.22 1.08
C LYS A 35 21.13 48.42 2.03
N ASN A 36 20.67 48.13 3.26
CA ASN A 36 21.42 47.32 4.22
C ASN A 36 21.18 45.80 4.05
N THR A 37 20.34 45.38 3.08
CA THR A 37 20.21 44.00 2.64
C THR A 37 20.86 43.78 1.28
N ASP A 38 21.91 44.55 0.92
CA ASP A 38 22.90 44.06 -0.04
C ASP A 38 23.55 42.87 0.62
N ILE A 39 22.91 41.70 0.47
CA ILE A 39 23.49 40.40 0.65
C ILE A 39 24.70 40.39 -0.30
N ASP A 40 25.84 40.41 0.31
CA ASP A 40 27.14 40.32 -0.37
C ASP A 40 27.07 39.12 -1.34
N GLU A 41 26.99 39.39 -2.66
CA GLU A 41 27.03 38.38 -3.71
C GLU A 41 28.35 37.61 -3.73
N THR A 42 29.22 37.85 -2.75
CA THR A 42 30.51 37.17 -2.56
C THR A 42 30.42 35.85 -1.80
N TYR A 43 29.24 35.37 -1.38
CA TYR A 43 29.06 33.98 -0.91
C TYR A 43 28.63 33.03 -2.02
N GLY A 44 28.74 33.41 -3.25
CA GLY A 44 28.90 32.52 -4.38
C GLY A 44 30.33 31.93 -4.34
N THR A 45 30.60 31.00 -3.42
CA THR A 45 31.70 30.08 -3.66
C THR A 45 31.49 29.55 -5.07
N LYS A 46 32.45 29.87 -5.99
CA LYS A 46 32.69 29.05 -7.14
C LYS A 46 32.93 27.62 -6.61
N LEU A 47 31.84 26.87 -6.41
CA LEU A 47 31.87 25.47 -6.63
C LEU A 47 32.24 25.35 -8.10
N SER A 48 33.55 25.19 -8.38
CA SER A 48 33.96 24.55 -9.59
C SER A 48 33.13 23.30 -9.63
N ALA A 49 32.16 23.26 -10.51
CA ALA A 49 31.60 22.01 -10.97
C ALA A 49 32.80 21.30 -11.63
N GLU A 50 33.56 20.53 -10.87
CA GLU A 50 34.00 19.25 -11.34
C GLU A 50 32.67 18.59 -11.68
N GLU A 51 32.39 18.46 -12.96
CA GLU A 51 31.45 17.51 -13.49
C GLU A 51 31.98 16.11 -13.11
N ASP A 52 31.93 15.77 -11.80
CA ASP A 52 31.66 14.40 -11.46
C ASP A 52 30.33 14.13 -12.18
N GLU A 53 30.38 13.27 -13.20
CA GLU A 53 29.23 12.52 -13.65
C GLU A 53 28.67 11.82 -12.42
N VAL A 54 27.96 12.55 -11.56
CA VAL A 54 26.93 11.99 -10.72
C VAL A 54 25.90 11.49 -11.72
N THR A 55 26.04 10.24 -12.10
CA THR A 55 24.91 9.47 -12.62
C THR A 55 23.85 9.57 -11.53
N THR A 56 23.12 10.66 -11.52
CA THR A 56 21.81 10.71 -10.90
C THR A 56 21.05 9.65 -11.64
N ASP A 57 20.97 8.45 -11.03
CA ASP A 57 19.97 7.48 -11.44
C ASP A 57 18.66 8.26 -11.50
N ASP A 58 18.23 8.58 -12.71
CA ASP A 58 17.12 9.49 -12.91
C ASP A 58 15.86 8.75 -12.46
N ILE A 59 15.52 8.97 -11.19
CA ILE A 59 14.31 8.37 -10.59
C ILE A 59 13.07 8.68 -11.43
N SER A 60 13.07 9.80 -12.16
CA SER A 60 11.97 10.18 -13.05
C SER A 60 11.84 9.18 -14.19
N ALA A 61 12.95 8.81 -14.83
CA ALA A 61 12.96 7.79 -15.90
C ALA A 61 12.52 6.41 -15.37
N THR A 62 12.96 6.06 -14.15
CA THR A 62 12.58 4.82 -13.48
C THR A 62 11.07 4.80 -13.19
N ILE A 63 10.54 5.88 -12.65
CA ILE A 63 9.09 6.03 -12.36
C ILE A 63 8.28 5.98 -13.66
N GLU A 64 8.73 6.68 -14.72
CA GLU A 64 8.06 6.66 -16.02
C GLU A 64 7.95 5.24 -16.56
N LYS A 65 9.03 4.48 -16.54
CA LYS A 65 9.07 3.08 -16.97
C LYS A 65 8.10 2.21 -16.18
N ILE A 66 8.08 2.32 -14.84
CA ILE A 66 7.18 1.51 -14.01
C ILE A 66 5.73 1.94 -14.18
N SER A 67 5.49 3.25 -14.36
CA SER A 67 4.14 3.79 -14.61
C SER A 67 3.49 3.23 -15.89
N ASP A 68 4.28 2.72 -16.83
CA ASP A 68 3.77 2.05 -18.03
C ASP A 68 3.05 0.73 -17.73
N TYR A 69 3.34 0.13 -16.60
CA TYR A 69 2.70 -1.11 -16.14
C TYR A 69 1.55 -0.86 -15.16
N VAL A 70 1.32 0.41 -14.79
CA VAL A 70 0.25 0.79 -13.85
C VAL A 70 -1.04 1.06 -14.60
N VAL A 71 -2.13 0.46 -14.13
CA VAL A 71 -3.47 0.57 -14.71
C VAL A 71 -4.47 1.05 -13.66
N GLY A 72 -5.51 1.76 -14.13
CA GLY A 72 -6.66 2.08 -13.30
C GLY A 72 -7.63 0.90 -13.22
N ILE A 73 -8.21 0.68 -12.04
CA ILE A 73 -9.27 -0.31 -11.82
C ILE A 73 -10.51 0.42 -11.37
N SER A 74 -11.65 0.10 -12.00
CA SER A 74 -12.96 0.63 -11.60
C SER A 74 -14.00 -0.47 -11.51
N LYS A 75 -14.84 -0.39 -10.47
CA LYS A 75 -15.96 -1.31 -10.24
C LYS A 75 -17.20 -0.50 -9.88
N ILE A 76 -18.35 -0.87 -10.48
CA ILE A 76 -19.63 -0.28 -10.11
C ILE A 76 -20.05 -0.90 -8.78
N LYS A 77 -20.11 -0.07 -7.74
CA LYS A 77 -20.68 -0.46 -6.44
C LYS A 77 -22.16 -0.06 -6.41
N ASN A 78 -23.06 -1.02 -6.23
CA ASN A 78 -24.45 -0.74 -5.93
C ASN A 78 -24.55 -0.30 -4.47
N THR A 79 -24.50 0.99 -4.22
CA THR A 79 -24.86 1.54 -2.90
C THR A 79 -26.39 1.47 -2.80
N GLY A 80 -26.88 0.68 -1.84
CA GLY A 80 -28.29 0.33 -1.67
C GLY A 80 -29.25 1.52 -1.80
N SER A 81 -30.45 1.21 -2.27
CA SER A 81 -31.55 2.15 -2.52
C SER A 81 -31.83 3.02 -1.29
N SER A 82 -31.52 4.30 -1.37
CA SER A 82 -32.11 5.25 -0.44
C SER A 82 -33.60 5.38 -0.82
N VAL A 83 -34.49 5.11 0.13
CA VAL A 83 -35.96 5.10 -0.01
C VAL A 83 -36.56 6.45 -0.45
N PHE A 84 -35.73 7.49 -0.56
CA PHE A 84 -36.19 8.86 -0.85
C PHE A 84 -35.65 9.51 -2.13
N LEU A 85 -34.81 8.84 -2.89
CA LEU A 85 -34.31 9.35 -4.19
C LEU A 85 -34.41 8.25 -5.23
N SER A 86 -35.26 8.45 -6.22
CA SER A 86 -35.49 7.55 -7.36
C SER A 86 -34.35 7.49 -8.38
N SER A 87 -33.10 7.59 -7.92
CA SER A 87 -31.91 7.34 -8.70
C SER A 87 -31.01 6.38 -7.91
N SER A 88 -30.79 5.20 -8.47
CA SER A 88 -29.75 4.28 -8.00
C SER A 88 -28.41 5.03 -7.99
N SER A 89 -27.95 5.43 -6.81
CA SER A 89 -26.62 6.02 -6.66
C SER A 89 -25.59 4.90 -6.87
N GLN A 90 -25.10 4.77 -8.08
CA GLN A 90 -23.93 3.94 -8.37
C GLN A 90 -22.69 4.75 -8.01
N SER A 91 -21.95 4.32 -7.02
CA SER A 91 -20.63 4.88 -6.75
C SER A 91 -19.58 4.06 -7.49
N LEU A 92 -18.64 4.74 -8.16
CA LEU A 92 -17.53 4.10 -8.82
C LEU A 92 -16.44 3.85 -7.77
N GLY A 93 -16.17 2.58 -7.47
CA GLY A 93 -14.96 2.20 -6.72
C GLY A 93 -13.75 2.32 -7.63
N LEU A 94 -12.74 3.06 -7.20
CA LEU A 94 -11.53 3.32 -7.99
C LEU A 94 -10.29 2.82 -7.23
N GLY A 95 -9.35 2.26 -7.95
CA GLY A 95 -8.06 1.82 -7.44
C GLY A 95 -7.06 1.60 -8.56
N THR A 96 -5.96 0.98 -8.23
CA THR A 96 -4.82 0.77 -9.11
C THR A 96 -4.49 -0.72 -9.24
N GLY A 97 -3.90 -1.11 -10.36
CA GLY A 97 -3.36 -2.43 -10.58
C GLY A 97 -2.02 -2.37 -11.33
N ILE A 98 -1.33 -3.50 -11.35
CA ILE A 98 -0.02 -3.66 -11.97
C ILE A 98 -0.10 -4.78 -13.00
N ILE A 99 0.27 -4.52 -14.24
CA ILE A 99 0.41 -5.54 -15.28
C ILE A 99 1.61 -6.42 -14.91
N ILE A 100 1.37 -7.66 -14.51
CA ILE A 100 2.40 -8.62 -14.07
C ILE A 100 2.74 -9.68 -15.12
N SER A 101 1.97 -9.75 -16.21
CA SER A 101 2.23 -10.71 -17.29
C SER A 101 1.80 -10.14 -18.63
N LYS A 102 2.59 -10.40 -19.67
CA LYS A 102 2.23 -10.11 -21.07
C LYS A 102 0.93 -10.82 -21.49
N LYS A 103 0.58 -11.92 -20.82
CA LYS A 103 -0.67 -12.67 -21.06
C LYS A 103 -1.93 -11.98 -20.53
N GLY A 104 -1.81 -10.80 -19.90
CA GLY A 104 -2.95 -10.02 -19.42
C GLY A 104 -3.36 -10.32 -17.97
N TYR A 105 -2.43 -10.72 -17.12
CA TYR A 105 -2.64 -10.81 -15.69
C TYR A 105 -2.27 -9.48 -15.02
N ILE A 106 -3.13 -9.04 -14.11
CA ILE A 106 -3.01 -7.77 -13.38
C ILE A 106 -3.15 -8.05 -11.89
N LEU A 107 -2.16 -7.60 -11.13
CA LEU A 107 -2.11 -7.68 -9.66
C LEU A 107 -2.76 -6.44 -9.06
N THR A 108 -3.55 -6.61 -8.01
CA THR A 108 -4.18 -5.53 -7.24
C THR A 108 -4.59 -5.99 -5.85
N ASN A 109 -5.22 -5.12 -5.08
CA ASN A 109 -5.87 -5.50 -3.82
C ASN A 109 -7.24 -6.16 -4.05
N GLN A 110 -7.63 -7.02 -3.11
CA GLN A 110 -8.95 -7.66 -3.11
C GLN A 110 -10.06 -6.62 -2.89
N HIS A 111 -9.89 -5.69 -1.94
CA HIS A 111 -10.89 -4.65 -1.66
C HIS A 111 -11.09 -3.67 -2.85
N VAL A 112 -10.12 -3.57 -3.76
CA VAL A 112 -10.22 -2.78 -5.00
C VAL A 112 -11.02 -3.53 -6.05
N SER A 113 -10.67 -4.77 -6.35
CA SER A 113 -11.27 -5.55 -7.45
C SER A 113 -12.57 -6.25 -7.03
N GLY A 114 -12.63 -6.82 -5.83
CA GLY A 114 -13.71 -7.66 -5.33
C GLY A 114 -13.33 -9.14 -5.30
N ASN A 115 -14.35 -10.01 -5.39
CA ASN A 115 -14.20 -11.44 -5.19
C ASN A 115 -13.94 -12.19 -6.51
N GLN A 116 -13.38 -13.38 -6.41
CA GLN A 116 -13.15 -14.26 -7.55
C GLN A 116 -14.46 -14.55 -8.29
N GLY A 117 -14.41 -14.54 -9.63
CA GLY A 117 -15.55 -14.72 -10.50
C GLY A 117 -16.32 -13.43 -10.81
N GLU A 118 -16.08 -12.34 -10.08
CA GLU A 118 -16.65 -11.03 -10.40
C GLU A 118 -15.86 -10.34 -11.54
N TYR A 119 -16.40 -9.23 -12.03
CA TYR A 119 -15.82 -8.44 -13.12
C TYR A 119 -15.52 -7.02 -12.65
N CYS A 120 -14.47 -6.45 -13.20
CA CYS A 120 -14.12 -5.03 -13.06
C CYS A 120 -13.63 -4.49 -14.41
N TYR A 121 -13.42 -3.18 -14.48
CA TYR A 121 -12.91 -2.52 -15.67
C TYR A 121 -11.48 -2.05 -15.43
N ILE A 122 -10.63 -2.29 -16.41
CA ILE A 122 -9.20 -1.96 -16.39
C ILE A 122 -8.95 -0.89 -17.44
N THR A 123 -8.41 0.25 -17.04
CA THR A 123 -8.04 1.34 -17.95
C THR A 123 -6.53 1.44 -18.01
N ASP A 124 -5.96 1.25 -19.19
CA ASP A 124 -4.52 1.33 -19.41
C ASP A 124 -4.03 2.78 -19.63
N LYS A 125 -2.72 2.93 -19.80
CA LYS A 125 -2.06 4.23 -20.00
C LYS A 125 -2.56 5.01 -21.23
N SER A 126 -3.11 4.33 -22.23
CA SER A 126 -3.67 4.96 -23.42
C SER A 126 -5.12 5.42 -23.23
N GLY A 127 -5.71 5.14 -22.06
CA GLY A 127 -7.12 5.39 -21.77
C GLY A 127 -8.06 4.31 -22.30
N GLN A 128 -7.52 3.23 -22.86
CA GLN A 128 -8.34 2.12 -23.35
C GLN A 128 -8.81 1.26 -22.18
N THR A 129 -10.10 0.94 -22.18
CA THR A 129 -10.76 0.17 -21.11
C THR A 129 -11.05 -1.24 -21.55
N TYR A 130 -10.81 -2.20 -20.67
CA TYR A 130 -11.01 -3.64 -20.86
C TYR A 130 -11.86 -4.19 -19.73
N SER A 131 -12.70 -5.15 -20.00
CA SER A 131 -13.33 -5.97 -18.97
C SER A 131 -12.31 -6.98 -18.42
N GLY A 132 -12.16 -7.03 -17.11
CA GLY A 132 -11.29 -7.95 -16.39
C GLY A 132 -12.09 -8.93 -15.54
N ASN A 133 -11.78 -10.21 -15.62
CA ASN A 133 -12.33 -11.25 -14.76
C ASN A 133 -11.38 -11.49 -13.57
N ILE A 134 -11.89 -11.50 -12.34
CA ILE A 134 -11.11 -11.77 -11.16
C ILE A 134 -10.89 -13.28 -11.06
N VAL A 135 -9.66 -13.71 -11.33
CA VAL A 135 -9.30 -15.14 -11.38
C VAL A 135 -8.74 -15.67 -10.06
N PHE A 136 -8.31 -14.76 -9.18
CA PHE A 136 -7.89 -15.05 -7.82
C PHE A 136 -8.24 -13.88 -6.90
N SER A 137 -8.63 -14.20 -5.67
CA SER A 137 -8.94 -13.20 -4.64
C SER A 137 -8.75 -13.85 -3.27
N ASN A 138 -8.00 -13.19 -2.40
CA ASN A 138 -7.78 -13.61 -1.02
C ASN A 138 -7.87 -12.40 -0.10
N SER A 139 -8.91 -12.38 0.74
CA SER A 139 -9.18 -11.28 1.69
C SER A 139 -8.23 -11.25 2.88
N ASP A 140 -7.62 -12.38 3.25
CA ASP A 140 -6.74 -12.47 4.42
C ASP A 140 -5.42 -11.71 4.20
N ILE A 141 -4.97 -11.66 2.94
CA ILE A 141 -3.77 -10.93 2.51
C ILE A 141 -4.10 -9.71 1.63
N ASP A 142 -5.39 -9.44 1.38
CA ASP A 142 -5.88 -8.33 0.54
C ASP A 142 -5.25 -8.30 -0.86
N ILE A 143 -5.15 -9.45 -1.53
CA ILE A 143 -4.57 -9.58 -2.88
C ILE A 143 -5.59 -10.20 -3.84
N ALA A 144 -5.59 -9.72 -5.09
CA ALA A 144 -6.33 -10.28 -6.19
C ALA A 144 -5.52 -10.28 -7.50
N ILE A 145 -5.83 -11.24 -8.37
CA ILE A 145 -5.34 -11.31 -9.75
C ILE A 145 -6.53 -11.19 -10.70
N ILE A 146 -6.42 -10.27 -11.65
CA ILE A 146 -7.42 -10.02 -12.68
C ILE A 146 -6.86 -10.51 -14.02
N LYS A 147 -7.69 -11.16 -14.82
CA LYS A 147 -7.37 -11.57 -16.18
C LYS A 147 -8.16 -10.71 -17.17
N VAL A 148 -7.45 -10.03 -18.06
CA VAL A 148 -8.02 -9.35 -19.23
C VAL A 148 -7.71 -10.11 -20.50
N ASN A 149 -8.61 -10.03 -21.49
CA ASN A 149 -8.39 -10.62 -22.81
C ASN A 149 -7.57 -9.65 -23.69
N LYS A 150 -6.33 -9.40 -23.25
CA LYS A 150 -5.36 -8.56 -23.96
C LYS A 150 -3.95 -9.10 -23.75
N THR A 151 -3.14 -9.05 -24.81
CA THR A 151 -1.70 -9.26 -24.74
C THR A 151 -1.01 -7.90 -24.63
N PHE A 152 -0.21 -7.71 -23.60
CA PHE A 152 0.60 -6.52 -23.42
C PHE A 152 1.99 -6.70 -24.06
N LYS A 153 2.57 -5.58 -24.51
CA LYS A 153 3.92 -5.59 -25.09
C LYS A 153 4.97 -5.94 -24.03
N ASP A 154 4.78 -5.45 -22.80
CA ASP A 154 5.67 -5.66 -21.68
C ASP A 154 4.88 -5.69 -20.35
N CYS A 155 5.54 -6.05 -19.25
CA CYS A 155 4.93 -6.15 -17.93
C CYS A 155 5.99 -5.86 -16.84
N ALA A 156 5.52 -5.51 -15.65
CA ALA A 156 6.36 -5.36 -14.48
C ALA A 156 6.98 -6.70 -14.07
N GLN A 157 8.24 -6.68 -13.68
CA GLN A 157 8.90 -7.85 -13.13
C GLN A 157 8.79 -7.87 -11.61
N ILE A 158 8.27 -8.97 -11.08
CA ILE A 158 8.20 -9.20 -9.64
C ILE A 158 9.45 -10.00 -9.25
N LEU A 159 10.45 -9.29 -8.75
CA LEU A 159 11.72 -9.89 -8.37
C LEU A 159 11.66 -10.41 -6.92
N ASN A 160 12.58 -11.33 -6.57
CA ASN A 160 12.87 -11.60 -5.18
C ASN A 160 13.65 -10.40 -4.61
N THR A 161 12.93 -9.46 -4.01
CA THR A 161 13.56 -8.29 -3.41
C THR A 161 14.11 -8.64 -2.05
N ASN A 162 15.25 -8.05 -1.71
CA ASN A 162 15.74 -8.03 -0.35
C ASN A 162 14.73 -7.32 0.55
N ILE A 163 14.70 -7.74 1.82
CA ILE A 163 13.80 -7.17 2.82
C ILE A 163 13.93 -5.65 2.83
N ALA A 164 12.80 -4.97 2.65
CA ALA A 164 12.68 -3.53 2.80
C ALA A 164 13.30 -3.05 4.12
N LYS A 165 14.16 -2.04 4.09
CA LYS A 165 14.85 -1.54 5.29
C LYS A 165 14.32 -0.16 5.68
N VAL A 166 14.16 0.06 6.98
CA VAL A 166 13.77 1.36 7.52
C VAL A 166 14.75 2.44 7.06
N GLY A 167 14.22 3.56 6.57
CA GLY A 167 14.96 4.69 6.04
C GLY A 167 15.23 4.63 4.53
N GLU A 168 14.94 3.53 3.83
CA GLU A 168 15.03 3.46 2.37
C GLU A 168 13.99 4.34 1.71
N GLU A 169 14.38 5.08 0.67
CA GLU A 169 13.47 5.88 -0.16
C GLU A 169 12.54 4.99 -0.97
N VAL A 170 11.27 5.37 -0.99
CA VAL A 170 10.22 4.63 -1.70
C VAL A 170 9.24 5.57 -2.39
N TYR A 171 8.61 5.06 -3.45
CA TYR A 171 7.64 5.79 -4.25
C TYR A 171 6.40 4.93 -4.44
N ALA A 172 5.25 5.47 -4.02
CA ALA A 172 3.95 4.86 -4.24
C ALA A 172 3.37 5.41 -5.54
N ILE A 173 3.05 4.51 -6.48
CA ILE A 173 2.49 4.89 -7.77
C ILE A 173 1.03 4.44 -7.81
N GLY A 174 0.14 5.33 -8.28
CA GLY A 174 -1.27 5.06 -8.36
C GLY A 174 -1.95 5.74 -9.53
N ASN A 175 -3.20 5.36 -9.73
CA ASN A 175 -4.09 5.93 -10.71
C ASN A 175 -5.37 6.44 -10.02
N PRO A 176 -5.25 7.46 -9.12
CA PRO A 176 -6.37 7.97 -8.37
C PRO A 176 -7.38 8.67 -9.28
N ILE A 177 -8.63 8.53 -8.96
CA ILE A 177 -9.81 9.31 -9.38
C ILE A 177 -9.71 10.00 -10.76
N GLY A 178 -10.09 9.29 -11.84
CA GLY A 178 -10.32 9.89 -13.16
C GLY A 178 -9.07 10.24 -13.97
N TYR A 179 -9.29 10.67 -15.21
CA TYR A 179 -8.24 11.00 -16.17
C TYR A 179 -7.30 12.12 -15.69
N GLU A 180 -7.77 13.00 -14.81
CA GLU A 180 -7.05 14.20 -14.37
C GLU A 180 -5.89 13.89 -13.41
N PHE A 181 -5.94 12.75 -12.73
CA PHE A 181 -4.96 12.36 -11.70
C PHE A 181 -4.26 11.03 -12.00
N GLN A 182 -4.27 10.58 -13.25
CA GLN A 182 -3.58 9.37 -13.67
C GLN A 182 -2.09 9.46 -13.36
N ARG A 183 -1.51 8.35 -12.83
CA ARG A 183 -0.09 8.22 -12.52
C ARG A 183 0.41 9.19 -11.45
N THR A 184 -0.41 9.43 -10.44
CA THR A 184 0.06 10.16 -9.26
C THR A 184 1.15 9.36 -8.57
N VAL A 185 2.27 10.02 -8.30
CA VAL A 185 3.41 9.45 -7.58
C VAL A 185 3.59 10.23 -6.29
N THR A 186 3.75 9.52 -5.20
CA THR A 186 4.09 10.10 -3.90
C THR A 186 5.36 9.48 -3.38
N GLY A 187 6.32 10.31 -2.94
CA GLY A 187 7.60 9.85 -2.37
C GLY A 187 7.60 9.89 -0.86
N GLY A 188 8.42 9.06 -0.27
CA GLY A 188 8.65 8.97 1.16
C GLY A 188 9.74 7.95 1.48
N ILE A 189 9.74 7.45 2.71
CA ILE A 189 10.66 6.42 3.17
C ILE A 189 9.92 5.22 3.76
N ILE A 190 10.60 4.12 3.93
CA ILE A 190 10.14 3.03 4.78
C ILE A 190 10.25 3.47 6.25
N SER A 191 9.12 3.75 6.88
CA SER A 191 9.07 4.18 8.28
C SER A 191 9.20 3.02 9.25
N ALA A 192 8.69 1.84 8.87
CA ALA A 192 8.83 0.60 9.64
C ALA A 192 8.53 -0.63 8.76
N VAL A 193 8.93 -1.80 9.24
CA VAL A 193 8.61 -3.10 8.65
C VAL A 193 7.93 -4.00 9.67
N ASN A 194 7.29 -5.06 9.19
CA ASN A 194 6.62 -6.05 10.05
C ASN A 194 5.54 -5.42 10.95
N ARG A 195 4.78 -4.45 10.45
CA ARG A 195 3.68 -3.84 11.20
C ARG A 195 2.45 -4.73 11.16
N THR A 196 1.77 -4.79 12.31
CA THR A 196 0.43 -5.38 12.41
C THR A 196 -0.57 -4.26 12.62
N VAL A 197 -1.63 -4.25 11.81
CA VAL A 197 -2.69 -3.27 11.86
C VAL A 197 -4.01 -3.97 12.17
N LYS A 198 -4.71 -3.45 13.16
CA LYS A 198 -6.08 -3.85 13.49
C LYS A 198 -7.05 -3.08 12.61
N ILE A 199 -7.88 -3.80 11.87
CA ILE A 199 -8.86 -3.25 10.94
C ILE A 199 -10.25 -3.49 11.50
N LYS A 200 -11.08 -2.45 11.56
CA LYS A 200 -12.50 -2.59 11.91
C LYS A 200 -13.27 -2.91 10.63
N ASN A 201 -13.95 -4.05 10.61
CA ASN A 201 -14.80 -4.50 9.52
C ASN A 201 -16.18 -3.79 9.55
N GLU A 202 -16.94 -3.90 8.46
CA GLU A 202 -18.28 -3.31 8.35
C GLU A 202 -19.27 -3.90 9.36
N ASP A 203 -19.10 -5.16 9.74
CA ASP A 203 -19.90 -5.88 10.74
C ASP A 203 -19.47 -5.63 12.19
N GLU A 204 -18.66 -4.58 12.43
CA GLU A 204 -18.06 -4.21 13.71
C GLU A 204 -17.05 -5.22 14.29
N THR A 205 -16.77 -6.31 13.62
CA THR A 205 -15.67 -7.22 13.98
C THR A 205 -14.32 -6.61 13.66
N TYR A 206 -13.26 -7.26 14.11
CA TYR A 206 -11.89 -6.82 13.83
C TYR A 206 -11.13 -7.92 13.10
N SER A 207 -10.44 -7.52 12.05
CA SER A 207 -9.41 -8.32 11.39
C SER A 207 -8.02 -7.73 11.66
N TYR A 208 -6.98 -8.51 11.37
CA TYR A 208 -5.60 -8.09 11.56
C TYR A 208 -4.82 -8.37 10.28
N MET A 209 -4.15 -7.34 9.77
CA MET A 209 -3.15 -7.52 8.72
C MET A 209 -1.77 -7.39 9.35
N SER A 210 -0.95 -8.40 9.21
CA SER A 210 0.41 -8.43 9.76
C SER A 210 1.48 -8.37 8.68
N ASN A 211 2.74 -8.14 9.09
CA ASN A 211 3.91 -8.07 8.22
C ASN A 211 3.87 -6.93 7.19
N LEU A 212 3.13 -5.86 7.44
CA LEU A 212 3.04 -4.73 6.53
C LEU A 212 4.33 -3.87 6.56
N ILE A 213 4.67 -3.31 5.41
CA ILE A 213 5.61 -2.19 5.27
C ILE A 213 4.85 -0.92 5.62
N GLN A 214 5.37 -0.13 6.55
CA GLN A 214 4.87 1.22 6.84
C GLN A 214 5.71 2.25 6.10
N THR A 215 5.06 3.23 5.48
CA THR A 215 5.70 4.34 4.77
C THR A 215 5.02 5.68 5.09
N ASP A 216 5.75 6.77 5.01
CA ASP A 216 5.22 8.13 5.04
C ASP A 216 4.91 8.67 3.62
N ALA A 217 5.26 7.94 2.57
CA ALA A 217 4.70 8.18 1.23
C ALA A 217 3.18 8.20 1.32
N THR A 218 2.54 9.21 0.75
CA THR A 218 1.10 9.40 0.88
C THR A 218 0.32 8.27 0.19
N ILE A 219 -0.34 7.43 0.98
CA ILE A 219 -1.28 6.41 0.51
C ILE A 219 -2.69 6.96 0.64
N ASN A 220 -3.43 7.00 -0.46
CA ASN A 220 -4.80 7.52 -0.53
C ASN A 220 -5.69 6.58 -1.36
N PRO A 221 -7.03 6.68 -1.22
CA PRO A 221 -7.93 6.02 -2.16
C PRO A 221 -7.55 6.35 -3.60
N GLY A 222 -7.28 5.31 -4.38
CA GLY A 222 -6.83 5.42 -5.77
C GLY A 222 -5.42 4.91 -6.00
N ASN A 223 -4.45 4.98 -5.06
CA ASN A 223 -3.17 4.29 -5.22
C ASN A 223 -3.15 2.89 -4.56
N SER A 224 -4.22 2.50 -3.84
CA SER A 224 -4.40 1.12 -3.37
C SER A 224 -4.38 0.13 -4.54
N GLY A 225 -3.65 -0.96 -4.41
CA GLY A 225 -3.39 -1.96 -5.45
C GLY A 225 -2.24 -1.61 -6.40
N GLY A 226 -1.73 -0.38 -6.34
CA GLY A 226 -0.54 0.06 -7.07
C GLY A 226 0.77 -0.35 -6.39
N PRO A 227 1.90 -0.22 -7.10
CA PRO A 227 3.19 -0.60 -6.56
C PRO A 227 3.74 0.43 -5.58
N LEU A 228 4.42 -0.07 -4.54
CA LEU A 228 5.44 0.64 -3.78
C LEU A 228 6.79 0.20 -4.36
N ILE A 229 7.58 1.14 -4.88
CA ILE A 229 8.88 0.85 -5.50
C ILE A 229 10.03 1.46 -4.70
N ASP A 230 11.21 0.84 -4.80
CA ASP A 230 12.46 1.44 -4.37
C ASP A 230 13.02 2.42 -5.42
N LYS A 231 14.14 3.07 -5.13
CA LYS A 231 14.82 4.00 -6.05
C LYS A 231 15.30 3.35 -7.36
N ASN A 232 15.45 2.03 -7.40
CA ASN A 232 15.87 1.27 -8.58
C ASN A 232 14.67 0.81 -9.44
N GLY A 233 13.44 1.11 -8.99
CA GLY A 233 12.21 0.67 -9.65
C GLY A 233 11.79 -0.76 -9.33
N ASN A 234 12.42 -1.40 -8.35
CA ASN A 234 11.98 -2.71 -7.89
C ASN A 234 10.69 -2.55 -7.11
N ILE A 235 9.68 -3.36 -7.43
CA ILE A 235 8.45 -3.41 -6.65
C ILE A 235 8.76 -4.15 -5.35
N ILE A 236 8.65 -3.43 -4.22
CA ILE A 236 8.90 -3.96 -2.88
C ILE A 236 7.60 -4.26 -2.11
N GLY A 237 6.48 -3.69 -2.56
CA GLY A 237 5.17 -3.93 -1.95
C GLY A 237 4.02 -3.47 -2.83
N ILE A 238 2.80 -3.77 -2.36
CA ILE A 238 1.53 -3.35 -2.96
C ILE A 238 0.84 -2.42 -1.98
N ASN A 239 0.62 -1.17 -2.37
CA ASN A 239 -0.05 -0.17 -1.55
C ASN A 239 -1.45 -0.67 -1.16
N THR A 240 -1.83 -0.56 0.13
CA THR A 240 -3.12 -1.08 0.57
C THR A 240 -3.88 -0.10 1.46
N ILE A 241 -3.53 0.05 2.71
CA ILE A 241 -4.32 0.74 3.72
C ILE A 241 -3.68 2.08 4.09
N LYS A 242 -4.55 3.07 4.34
CA LYS A 242 -4.22 4.30 5.07
C LYS A 242 -4.94 4.30 6.41
N ILE A 243 -4.25 4.66 7.48
CA ILE A 243 -4.91 5.00 8.73
C ILE A 243 -5.45 6.43 8.60
N THR A 244 -6.76 6.57 8.45
CA THR A 244 -7.43 7.86 8.22
C THR A 244 -7.30 8.86 9.37
N SER A 245 -6.97 8.38 10.58
CA SER A 245 -6.78 9.20 11.78
C SER A 245 -5.37 9.74 11.97
N ALA A 246 -4.41 9.39 11.08
CA ALA A 246 -3.02 9.82 11.18
C ALA A 246 -2.46 10.19 9.81
N GLU A 247 -1.85 11.37 9.72
CA GLU A 247 -1.12 11.79 8.52
C GLU A 247 0.26 11.12 8.47
N GLY A 248 0.78 10.84 7.27
CA GLY A 248 2.10 10.23 7.09
C GLY A 248 2.18 8.76 7.53
N ILE A 249 1.05 8.05 7.63
CA ILE A 249 1.03 6.62 7.93
C ILE A 249 0.27 5.87 6.83
N GLY A 250 1.02 5.31 5.90
CA GLY A 250 0.56 4.42 4.86
C GLY A 250 1.13 3.01 5.03
N PHE A 251 0.50 2.03 4.41
CA PHE A 251 0.94 0.63 4.46
C PHE A 251 0.96 -0.01 3.09
N ALA A 252 1.89 -0.95 2.91
CA ALA A 252 1.97 -1.80 1.74
C ALA A 252 2.17 -3.26 2.16
N ILE A 253 1.60 -4.17 1.36
CA ILE A 253 1.78 -5.62 1.48
C ILE A 253 3.14 -5.95 0.87
N PRO A 254 4.06 -6.60 1.59
CA PRO A 254 5.35 -6.98 1.04
C PRO A 254 5.21 -7.87 -0.20
N ILE A 255 5.98 -7.58 -1.23
CA ILE A 255 5.88 -8.29 -2.52
C ILE A 255 6.28 -9.77 -2.42
N ASP A 256 7.10 -10.13 -1.45
CA ASP A 256 7.58 -11.49 -1.26
C ASP A 256 6.49 -12.48 -0.84
N ILE A 257 5.39 -12.00 -0.21
CA ILE A 257 4.20 -12.82 0.07
C ILE A 257 3.43 -13.10 -1.22
N VAL A 258 3.41 -12.12 -2.14
CA VAL A 258 2.61 -12.15 -3.37
C VAL A 258 3.33 -12.91 -4.48
N LYS A 259 4.66 -12.87 -4.48
CA LYS A 259 5.49 -13.44 -5.55
C LYS A 259 5.17 -14.91 -5.88
N PRO A 260 5.02 -15.84 -4.93
CA PRO A 260 4.69 -17.23 -5.26
C PRO A 260 3.39 -17.37 -6.05
N ILE A 261 2.41 -16.51 -5.78
CA ILE A 261 1.13 -16.48 -6.50
C ILE A 261 1.34 -16.01 -7.94
N VAL A 262 2.09 -14.91 -8.11
CA VAL A 262 2.42 -14.35 -9.43
C VAL A 262 3.19 -15.36 -10.27
N ASP A 263 4.23 -15.99 -9.72
CA ASP A 263 5.05 -16.98 -10.41
C ASP A 263 4.21 -18.14 -10.95
N LYS A 264 3.24 -18.63 -10.18
CA LYS A 264 2.33 -19.69 -10.63
C LYS A 264 1.40 -19.24 -11.76
N TYR A 265 0.90 -18.00 -11.71
CA TYR A 265 0.11 -17.46 -12.83
C TYR A 265 0.94 -17.27 -14.10
N GLU A 266 2.20 -16.83 -13.99
CA GLU A 266 3.09 -16.73 -15.14
C GLU A 266 3.40 -18.08 -15.75
N LEU A 267 3.70 -19.08 -14.92
CA LEU A 267 4.09 -20.42 -15.34
C LEU A 267 2.88 -21.22 -15.88
N ASN A 268 1.83 -21.35 -15.07
CA ASN A 268 0.73 -22.29 -15.26
C ASN A 268 -0.56 -21.63 -15.77
N GLY A 269 -0.68 -20.29 -15.63
CA GLY A 269 -1.92 -19.56 -15.92
C GLY A 269 -3.00 -19.72 -14.85
N GLU A 270 -2.69 -20.39 -13.75
CA GLU A 270 -3.59 -20.58 -12.59
C GLU A 270 -2.80 -20.66 -11.29
N PHE A 271 -3.47 -20.44 -10.19
CA PHE A 271 -2.99 -20.67 -8.83
C PHE A 271 -4.04 -21.47 -8.05
N LYS A 272 -3.67 -22.68 -7.63
CA LYS A 272 -4.47 -23.49 -6.73
C LYS A 272 -3.94 -23.28 -5.32
N GLU A 273 -4.72 -22.58 -4.49
CA GLU A 273 -4.28 -22.24 -3.16
C GLU A 273 -4.24 -23.48 -2.26
N ALA A 274 -3.03 -23.91 -1.92
CA ALA A 274 -2.83 -24.91 -0.88
C ALA A 274 -3.08 -24.28 0.50
N TYR A 275 -3.67 -25.04 1.44
CA TYR A 275 -3.92 -24.53 2.79
C TYR A 275 -3.85 -25.62 3.86
N LEU A 276 -3.58 -25.19 5.10
CA LEU A 276 -3.50 -26.06 6.27
C LEU A 276 -4.86 -26.28 6.95
N GLY A 277 -5.78 -25.33 6.85
CA GLY A 277 -7.06 -25.38 7.56
C GLY A 277 -6.93 -25.01 9.04
N ILE A 278 -6.15 -23.99 9.36
CA ILE A 278 -5.96 -23.45 10.69
C ILE A 278 -6.30 -21.95 10.73
N PHE A 279 -6.76 -21.48 11.89
CA PHE A 279 -6.74 -20.07 12.26
C PHE A 279 -5.61 -19.90 13.26
N ALA A 280 -4.66 -19.05 12.94
CA ALA A 280 -3.42 -18.97 13.70
C ALA A 280 -2.86 -17.54 13.69
N TYR A 281 -2.10 -17.21 14.70
CA TYR A 281 -1.50 -15.89 14.88
C TYR A 281 -0.05 -16.01 15.31
N ASP A 282 0.77 -15.06 14.90
CA ASP A 282 2.11 -14.88 15.48
C ASP A 282 2.08 -13.93 16.68
N GLY A 283 3.22 -13.79 17.36
CA GLY A 283 3.34 -12.97 18.56
C GLY A 283 2.96 -11.50 18.36
N SER A 284 3.02 -10.98 17.14
CA SER A 284 2.66 -9.59 16.86
C SER A 284 1.15 -9.34 16.96
N VAL A 285 0.35 -10.35 16.64
CA VAL A 285 -1.13 -10.29 16.74
C VAL A 285 -1.60 -10.72 18.12
N MET A 286 -0.97 -11.75 18.72
CA MET A 286 -1.36 -12.27 20.01
C MET A 286 -1.35 -11.22 21.12
N SER A 287 -0.45 -10.25 21.07
CA SER A 287 -0.41 -9.15 22.03
C SER A 287 -1.71 -8.30 22.05
N TYR A 288 -2.46 -8.29 20.94
CA TYR A 288 -3.75 -7.60 20.83
C TYR A 288 -4.95 -8.47 21.25
N ILE A 289 -4.83 -9.79 21.13
CA ILE A 289 -5.94 -10.75 21.37
C ILE A 289 -5.90 -11.28 22.78
N ASN A 290 -4.75 -11.80 23.23
CA ASN A 290 -4.62 -12.45 24.53
C ASN A 290 -3.21 -12.27 25.12
N GLN A 291 -3.09 -11.38 26.10
CA GLN A 291 -1.82 -11.07 26.77
C GLN A 291 -1.28 -12.18 27.66
N ASN A 292 -2.06 -13.22 27.93
CA ASN A 292 -1.67 -14.31 28.83
C ASN A 292 -0.91 -15.45 28.14
N ILE A 293 -0.85 -15.47 26.81
CA ILE A 293 -0.12 -16.47 26.05
C ILE A 293 1.32 -16.00 25.86
N ASN A 294 2.23 -16.55 26.62
CA ASN A 294 3.65 -16.21 26.56
C ASN A 294 4.40 -17.22 25.68
N TYR A 295 4.62 -16.85 24.40
CA TYR A 295 5.54 -17.58 23.54
C TYR A 295 6.41 -16.55 22.76
N SER A 296 7.67 -16.91 22.55
CA SER A 296 8.64 -15.99 21.99
C SER A 296 8.83 -16.12 20.48
N LYS A 297 8.43 -17.24 19.88
CA LYS A 297 8.65 -17.57 18.47
C LYS A 297 7.59 -18.53 17.95
N GLY A 298 7.27 -18.40 16.65
CA GLY A 298 6.38 -19.32 15.97
C GLY A 298 4.97 -18.78 15.76
N VAL A 299 4.10 -19.63 15.29
CA VAL A 299 2.71 -19.34 14.96
C VAL A 299 1.79 -20.20 15.83
N TYR A 300 1.01 -19.55 16.67
CA TYR A 300 0.07 -20.19 17.60
C TYR A 300 -1.23 -20.56 16.89
N ILE A 301 -1.68 -21.81 17.00
CA ILE A 301 -2.94 -22.29 16.45
C ILE A 301 -4.09 -21.94 17.40
N GLU A 302 -4.92 -20.98 17.02
CA GLU A 302 -6.10 -20.57 17.78
C GLU A 302 -7.27 -21.53 17.59
N SER A 303 -7.48 -22.01 16.35
CA SER A 303 -8.51 -23.00 16.06
C SER A 303 -8.22 -23.74 14.75
N ILE A 304 -8.92 -24.86 14.57
CA ILE A 304 -8.80 -25.73 13.40
C ILE A 304 -10.12 -25.72 12.64
N ALA A 305 -10.05 -25.55 11.33
CA ALA A 305 -11.21 -25.58 10.44
C ALA A 305 -11.76 -26.99 10.31
N LYS A 306 -13.03 -27.17 10.65
CA LYS A 306 -13.71 -28.47 10.52
C LYS A 306 -13.62 -29.02 9.09
N ASN A 307 -13.38 -30.32 8.97
CA ASN A 307 -13.20 -31.02 7.70
C ASN A 307 -12.03 -30.50 6.84
N GLY A 308 -11.14 -29.71 7.44
CA GLY A 308 -9.92 -29.23 6.79
C GLY A 308 -8.74 -30.19 6.96
N PRO A 309 -7.60 -29.92 6.31
CA PRO A 309 -6.40 -30.75 6.43
C PRO A 309 -5.93 -30.94 7.88
N ALA A 310 -5.92 -29.87 8.67
CA ALA A 310 -5.51 -29.91 10.07
C ALA A 310 -6.44 -30.76 10.95
N ASP A 311 -7.75 -30.74 10.68
CA ASP A 311 -8.76 -31.54 11.40
C ASP A 311 -8.58 -33.06 11.18
N ASN A 312 -8.03 -33.42 10.01
CA ASN A 312 -7.69 -34.82 9.68
C ASN A 312 -6.24 -35.18 10.04
N SER A 313 -5.59 -34.36 10.86
CA SER A 313 -4.21 -34.59 11.34
C SER A 313 -4.13 -34.68 12.86
N GLU A 314 -2.90 -34.76 13.39
CA GLU A 314 -2.66 -34.72 14.82
C GLU A 314 -2.51 -33.28 15.39
N LEU A 315 -2.68 -32.24 14.57
CA LEU A 315 -2.63 -30.86 15.04
C LEU A 315 -3.77 -30.56 16.00
N LYS A 316 -3.51 -29.67 16.95
CA LYS A 316 -4.48 -29.26 17.98
C LYS A 316 -4.43 -27.74 18.18
N GLN A 317 -5.53 -27.19 18.66
CA GLN A 317 -5.54 -25.84 19.24
C GLN A 317 -4.48 -25.79 20.37
N GLY A 318 -3.73 -24.68 20.41
CA GLY A 318 -2.66 -24.48 21.38
C GLY A 318 -1.27 -24.89 20.87
N ASP A 319 -1.15 -25.60 19.75
CA ASP A 319 0.15 -25.91 19.16
C ASP A 319 0.82 -24.63 18.64
N ILE A 320 2.14 -24.57 18.74
CA ILE A 320 2.94 -23.48 18.20
C ILE A 320 3.82 -24.03 17.08
N ILE A 321 3.54 -23.63 15.83
CA ILE A 321 4.36 -24.01 14.67
C ILE A 321 5.65 -23.19 14.68
N ILE A 322 6.80 -23.86 14.77
CA ILE A 322 8.13 -23.23 14.80
C ILE A 322 8.95 -23.48 13.53
N LYS A 323 8.55 -24.49 12.73
CA LYS A 323 9.25 -24.84 11.49
C LYS A 323 8.31 -25.62 10.57
N ILE A 324 8.45 -25.48 9.27
CA ILE A 324 7.81 -26.28 8.23
C ILE A 324 8.89 -26.83 7.30
N ASP A 325 8.94 -28.18 7.17
CA ASP A 325 10.04 -28.88 6.50
C ASP A 325 11.40 -28.36 6.97
N ASN A 326 12.17 -27.69 6.12
CA ASN A 326 13.47 -27.11 6.46
C ASN A 326 13.43 -25.61 6.78
N THR A 327 12.26 -24.97 6.74
CA THR A 327 12.10 -23.53 6.90
C THR A 327 11.64 -23.17 8.31
N SER A 328 12.42 -22.39 9.05
CA SER A 328 12.02 -21.84 10.35
C SER A 328 10.87 -20.87 10.19
N ILE A 329 9.90 -20.94 11.11
CA ILE A 329 8.70 -20.12 11.12
C ILE A 329 8.63 -19.34 12.43
N ASN A 330 8.69 -18.01 12.32
CA ASN A 330 8.52 -17.10 13.44
C ASN A 330 7.27 -16.19 13.28
N LYS A 331 6.77 -16.07 12.04
CA LYS A 331 5.66 -15.18 11.69
C LYS A 331 4.63 -15.90 10.83
N MET A 332 3.38 -15.44 10.91
CA MET A 332 2.30 -15.97 10.07
C MET A 332 2.58 -15.76 8.58
N SER A 333 3.17 -14.63 8.20
CA SER A 333 3.55 -14.35 6.82
C SER A 333 4.58 -15.32 6.23
N GLU A 334 5.52 -15.80 7.05
CA GLU A 334 6.52 -16.79 6.63
C GLU A 334 5.84 -18.15 6.35
N LEU A 335 4.90 -18.53 7.21
CA LEU A 335 4.10 -19.74 7.01
C LEU A 335 3.23 -19.63 5.75
N GLN A 336 2.52 -18.52 5.56
CA GLN A 336 1.69 -18.27 4.37
C GLN A 336 2.54 -18.28 3.10
N LYS A 337 3.65 -17.55 3.07
CA LYS A 337 4.59 -17.54 1.96
C LYS A 337 5.05 -18.95 1.58
N TYR A 338 5.41 -19.76 2.58
CA TYR A 338 5.84 -21.14 2.34
C TYR A 338 4.70 -21.96 1.73
N ILE A 339 3.50 -21.92 2.31
CA ILE A 339 2.32 -22.65 1.83
C ILE A 339 1.96 -22.24 0.39
N PHE A 340 2.07 -20.96 0.02
CA PHE A 340 1.79 -20.49 -1.34
C PHE A 340 2.79 -21.03 -2.39
N THR A 341 3.96 -21.53 -1.98
CA THR A 341 4.87 -22.24 -2.89
C THR A 341 4.43 -23.68 -3.18
N LYS A 342 3.56 -24.25 -2.36
CA LYS A 342 3.11 -25.65 -2.44
C LYS A 342 1.88 -25.80 -3.35
N GLU A 343 1.62 -27.05 -3.75
CA GLU A 343 0.37 -27.44 -4.40
C GLU A 343 -0.57 -28.12 -3.39
N PRO A 344 -1.90 -28.08 -3.63
CA PRO A 344 -2.79 -28.98 -2.93
C PRO A 344 -2.31 -30.43 -3.07
N GLU A 345 -2.52 -31.25 -2.03
CA GLU A 345 -2.08 -32.64 -1.92
C GLU A 345 -0.58 -32.83 -1.59
N ASP A 346 0.25 -31.77 -1.58
CA ASP A 346 1.61 -31.86 -1.09
C ASP A 346 1.63 -32.22 0.38
N GLU A 347 2.60 -33.06 0.79
CA GLU A 347 2.85 -33.40 2.18
C GLU A 347 3.96 -32.53 2.77
N VAL A 348 3.73 -31.99 3.95
CA VAL A 348 4.70 -31.18 4.70
C VAL A 348 4.86 -31.68 6.13
N ASN A 349 6.04 -31.47 6.72
CA ASN A 349 6.31 -31.78 8.12
C ASN A 349 6.28 -30.47 8.92
N LEU A 350 5.35 -30.39 9.86
CA LEU A 350 5.26 -29.30 10.82
C LEU A 350 6.00 -29.67 12.10
N PHE A 351 6.96 -28.86 12.50
CA PHE A 351 7.60 -28.94 13.80
C PHE A 351 6.86 -27.99 14.71
N ILE A 352 6.28 -28.52 15.78
CA ILE A 352 5.43 -27.77 16.70
C ILE A 352 5.96 -27.90 18.13
N ILE A 353 5.58 -26.94 18.97
CA ILE A 353 5.69 -27.04 20.43
C ILE A 353 4.29 -27.27 20.99
N ARG A 354 4.13 -28.35 21.76
CA ARG A 354 2.92 -28.69 22.53
C ARG A 354 3.35 -29.05 23.95
N GLU A 355 2.82 -28.34 24.96
CA GLU A 355 3.14 -28.58 26.38
C GLU A 355 4.67 -28.57 26.67
N ASN A 356 5.39 -27.64 26.02
CA ASN A 356 6.86 -27.50 26.07
C ASN A 356 7.66 -28.66 25.44
N GLU A 357 7.04 -29.56 24.71
CA GLU A 357 7.69 -30.64 23.96
C GLU A 357 7.64 -30.37 22.49
N GLU A 358 8.74 -30.59 21.76
CA GLU A 358 8.77 -30.56 20.31
C GLU A 358 8.15 -31.86 19.75
N LYS A 359 7.28 -31.68 18.73
CA LYS A 359 6.65 -32.79 18.00
C LYS A 359 6.71 -32.50 16.51
N ILE A 360 6.75 -33.58 15.72
CA ILE A 360 6.70 -33.46 14.25
C ILE A 360 5.37 -34.06 13.81
N ILE A 361 4.60 -33.28 13.10
CA ILE A 361 3.31 -33.68 12.55
C ILE A 361 3.38 -33.59 11.02
N LYS A 362 3.18 -34.75 10.38
CA LYS A 362 3.08 -34.82 8.93
C LYS A 362 1.65 -34.49 8.52
N ILE A 363 1.49 -33.55 7.60
CA ILE A 363 0.17 -33.12 7.13
C ILE A 363 0.14 -33.01 5.60
N LYS A 364 -0.96 -33.44 5.00
CA LYS A 364 -1.24 -33.28 3.59
C LYS A 364 -2.07 -32.02 3.39
N LEU A 365 -1.58 -31.10 2.55
CA LEU A 365 -2.24 -29.81 2.29
C LEU A 365 -3.54 -30.02 1.49
N GLY A 366 -4.57 -29.29 1.85
CA GLY A 366 -5.82 -29.25 1.08
C GLY A 366 -5.81 -28.13 0.05
N GLN A 367 -6.85 -28.10 -0.78
CA GLN A 367 -7.13 -26.98 -1.65
C GLN A 367 -8.14 -26.05 -0.96
N ARG A 368 -7.80 -24.75 -0.83
CA ARG A 368 -8.75 -23.76 -0.36
C ARG A 368 -9.88 -23.65 -1.39
N LYS A 369 -11.09 -23.94 -0.96
CA LYS A 369 -12.29 -23.70 -1.76
C LYS A 369 -12.73 -22.27 -1.50
N ASN A 370 -12.84 -21.46 -2.52
CA ASN A 370 -13.46 -20.16 -2.39
C ASN A 370 -14.94 -20.41 -2.06
N ASN A 371 -15.35 -19.99 -0.88
CA ASN A 371 -16.78 -19.94 -0.58
C ASN A 371 -17.39 -18.82 -1.45
N ASN A 372 -18.18 -19.22 -2.43
CA ASN A 372 -19.05 -18.34 -3.20
C ASN A 372 -20.14 -17.76 -2.29
#